data_0501120358b940511a2064e98562f874
#
_entry.id   0501120358b940511a2064e98562f874
#
_cell.length_a   1.000
_cell.length_b   1.000
_cell.length_c   1.000
_cell.angle_alpha   90.00
_cell.angle_beta   90.00
_cell.angle_gamma   90.00
#
_symmetry.space_group_name_H-M   'P 1'
#
loop_
_entity.id
_entity.type
_entity.pdbx_description
1 polymer ?
#
loop_
_entity_poly.entity_id
_entity_poly.type
_entity_poly.pdbx_seq_one_letter_code
_entity_poly.pdbx_strand_id
1 'polypeptide(L)'
;MKTIVINASPRKRWNTAQILKSAYEGAKSVGADVEYIDLYDIDLKGCMSCLVCKSKKTEKVKCYWRDDLSPIIERILEADTLLVGSPIYFGKPTSHFRALMERLIFCILSYDDYGSYYKGK
;
A
#
# COMPACT_ATOMS: atom_id res chain seq x y z
N MET A 1 -2.40 -2.55 17.87
CA MET A 1 -2.87 -2.69 16.48
C MET A 1 -2.20 -1.62 15.64
N LYS A 2 -1.57 -2.02 14.56
CA LYS A 2 -0.87 -1.10 13.66
C LYS A 2 -1.73 -0.81 12.43
N THR A 3 -1.99 0.46 12.18
CA THR A 3 -2.82 0.92 11.06
C THR A 3 -2.00 1.83 10.16
N ILE A 4 -2.05 1.61 8.85
CA ILE A 4 -1.46 2.49 7.85
C ILE A 4 -2.57 3.16 7.06
N VAL A 5 -2.50 4.49 6.96
CA VAL A 5 -3.44 5.32 6.21
C VAL A 5 -2.68 5.95 5.06
N ILE A 6 -3.15 5.72 3.82
CA ILE A 6 -2.49 6.21 2.62
C ILE A 6 -3.40 7.15 1.84
N ASN A 7 -2.97 8.37 1.66
CA ASN A 7 -3.60 9.33 0.77
C ASN A 7 -3.00 9.21 -0.63
N ALA A 8 -3.77 8.67 -1.56
CA ALA A 8 -3.38 8.55 -2.97
C ALA A 8 -3.97 9.70 -3.83
N SER A 9 -4.18 10.86 -3.22
CA SER A 9 -4.54 12.11 -3.91
C SER A 9 -3.33 13.04 -3.97
N PRO A 10 -3.12 13.76 -5.08
CA PRO A 10 -2.11 14.81 -5.14
C PRO A 10 -2.45 16.01 -4.24
N ARG A 11 -3.71 16.13 -3.82
CA ARG A 11 -4.20 17.22 -2.99
C ARG A 11 -4.20 16.82 -1.51
N LYS A 12 -3.30 17.40 -0.73
CA LYS A 12 -3.08 17.03 0.68
C LYS A 12 -4.14 17.54 1.65
N ARG A 13 -5.04 18.45 1.24
CA ARG A 13 -5.99 19.13 2.12
C ARG A 13 -7.44 19.06 1.66
N TRP A 14 -7.71 18.34 0.57
CA TRP A 14 -9.04 18.26 -0.02
C TRP A 14 -9.81 17.04 0.48
N ASN A 15 -10.90 16.69 -0.17
CA ASN A 15 -11.89 15.75 0.35
C ASN A 15 -11.30 14.39 0.75
N THR A 16 -10.50 13.76 -0.09
CA THR A 16 -9.87 12.47 0.23
C THR A 16 -9.01 12.57 1.48
N ALA A 17 -8.17 13.61 1.56
CA ALA A 17 -7.30 13.82 2.72
C ALA A 17 -8.11 14.07 4.00
N GLN A 18 -9.20 14.83 3.93
CA GLN A 18 -10.06 15.10 5.09
C GLN A 18 -10.71 13.84 5.64
N ILE A 19 -11.23 12.99 4.76
CA ILE A 19 -11.84 11.71 5.15
C ILE A 19 -10.79 10.82 5.81
N LEU A 20 -9.61 10.70 5.19
CA LEU A 20 -8.53 9.88 5.73
C LEU A 20 -7.97 10.39 7.04
N LYS A 21 -7.89 11.71 7.22
CA LYS A 21 -7.46 12.31 8.50
C LYS A 21 -8.48 12.05 9.61
N SER A 22 -9.77 12.08 9.30
CA SER A 22 -10.80 11.69 10.25
C SER A 22 -10.67 10.23 10.68
N ALA A 23 -10.40 9.33 9.72
CA ALA A 23 -10.14 7.92 10.01
C ALA A 23 -8.86 7.72 10.82
N TYR A 24 -7.80 8.47 10.52
CA TYR A 24 -6.55 8.49 11.28
C TYR A 24 -6.79 8.86 12.75
N GLU A 25 -7.51 9.96 13.00
CA GLU A 25 -7.82 10.39 14.36
C GLU A 25 -8.73 9.40 15.08
N GLY A 26 -9.70 8.81 14.38
CA GLY A 26 -10.56 7.76 14.94
C GLY A 26 -9.77 6.55 15.39
N ALA A 27 -8.84 6.07 14.58
CA ALA A 27 -7.99 4.94 14.95
C ALA A 27 -7.07 5.28 16.13
N LYS A 28 -6.50 6.47 16.15
CA LYS A 28 -5.68 6.94 17.30
C LYS A 28 -6.48 7.01 18.59
N SER A 29 -7.74 7.44 18.52
CA SER A 29 -8.58 7.62 19.72
C SER A 29 -8.85 6.30 20.47
N VAL A 30 -8.72 5.16 19.80
CA VAL A 30 -8.88 3.82 20.40
C VAL A 30 -7.53 3.14 20.68
N GLY A 31 -6.43 3.88 20.62
CA GLY A 31 -5.10 3.39 21.00
C GLY A 31 -4.32 2.68 19.89
N ALA A 32 -4.75 2.75 18.63
CA ALA A 32 -3.99 2.19 17.53
C ALA A 32 -2.71 2.99 17.26
N ASP A 33 -1.65 2.29 16.85
CA ASP A 33 -0.45 2.91 16.28
C ASP A 33 -0.73 3.20 14.80
N VAL A 34 -0.83 4.48 14.45
CA VAL A 34 -1.29 4.90 13.12
C VAL A 34 -0.20 5.69 12.40
N GLU A 35 0.14 5.26 11.18
CA GLU A 35 1.02 5.98 10.26
C GLU A 35 0.19 6.56 9.12
N TYR A 36 0.41 7.85 8.79
CA TYR A 36 -0.24 8.52 7.66
C TYR A 36 0.79 8.80 6.56
N ILE A 37 0.49 8.43 5.33
CA ILE A 37 1.41 8.57 4.20
C ILE A 37 0.70 9.29 3.05
N ASP A 38 1.29 10.39 2.59
CA ASP A 38 0.92 11.05 1.32
C ASP A 38 1.70 10.40 0.18
N LEU A 39 1.03 9.60 -0.62
CA LEU A 39 1.68 8.78 -1.66
C LEU A 39 2.31 9.63 -2.78
N TYR A 40 1.79 10.84 -3.01
CA TYR A 40 2.34 11.77 -4.00
C TYR A 40 3.61 12.50 -3.54
N ASP A 41 4.03 12.33 -2.29
CA ASP A 41 5.35 12.80 -1.83
C ASP A 41 6.49 11.84 -2.23
N ILE A 42 6.15 10.68 -2.78
CA ILE A 42 7.08 9.61 -3.09
C ILE A 42 7.24 9.51 -4.61
N ASP A 43 8.48 9.43 -5.07
CA ASP A 43 8.77 9.03 -6.44
C ASP A 43 8.66 7.51 -6.53
N LEU A 44 7.67 7.02 -7.25
CA LEU A 44 7.36 5.61 -7.33
C LEU A 44 7.02 5.18 -8.76
N LYS A 45 7.22 3.90 -9.02
CA LYS A 45 6.84 3.26 -10.28
C LYS A 45 5.92 2.08 -10.00
N GLY A 46 5.13 1.71 -10.99
CA GLY A 46 4.37 0.46 -10.99
C GLY A 46 5.27 -0.76 -11.01
N CYS A 47 4.70 -1.94 -11.09
CA CYS A 47 5.44 -3.19 -11.13
C CYS A 47 6.32 -3.25 -12.38
N MET A 48 7.63 -3.48 -12.18
CA MET A 48 8.62 -3.58 -13.25
C MET A 48 8.77 -5.01 -13.80
N SER A 49 7.96 -5.95 -13.31
CA SER A 49 7.99 -7.35 -13.76
C SER A 49 9.37 -8.03 -13.64
N CYS A 50 10.11 -7.70 -12.60
CA CYS A 50 11.41 -8.32 -12.34
C CYS A 50 11.31 -9.78 -11.85
N LEU A 51 10.12 -10.21 -11.41
CA LEU A 51 9.75 -11.57 -10.97
C LEU A 51 10.57 -12.09 -9.77
N VAL A 52 11.33 -11.26 -9.10
CA VAL A 52 12.12 -11.69 -7.93
C VAL A 52 11.20 -12.15 -6.79
N CYS A 53 10.05 -11.49 -6.61
CA CYS A 53 9.05 -11.88 -5.61
C CYS A 53 8.39 -13.25 -5.91
N LYS A 54 8.57 -13.80 -7.10
CA LYS A 54 8.07 -15.13 -7.52
C LYS A 54 9.12 -16.23 -7.40
N SER A 55 10.35 -15.87 -7.06
CA SER A 55 11.42 -16.85 -6.92
C SER A 55 11.21 -17.71 -5.68
N LYS A 56 11.33 -19.03 -5.84
CA LYS A 56 11.28 -19.99 -4.71
C LYS A 56 12.44 -19.83 -3.72
N LYS A 57 13.47 -19.08 -4.10
CA LYS A 57 14.62 -18.79 -3.25
C LYS A 57 14.37 -17.65 -2.26
N THR A 58 13.27 -16.91 -2.41
CA THR A 58 12.92 -15.82 -1.51
C THR A 58 12.10 -16.35 -0.35
N GLU A 59 12.55 -16.07 0.88
CA GLU A 59 11.89 -16.52 2.11
C GLU A 59 10.81 -15.58 2.58
N LYS A 60 10.88 -14.32 2.15
CA LYS A 60 10.03 -13.24 2.66
C LYS A 60 9.13 -12.68 1.57
N VAL A 61 7.84 -12.56 1.89
CA VAL A 61 6.86 -11.90 1.01
C VAL A 61 7.13 -10.40 1.04
N LYS A 62 7.63 -9.86 -0.07
CA LYS A 62 7.87 -8.42 -0.26
C LYS A 62 8.08 -8.09 -1.72
N CYS A 63 7.99 -6.80 -2.06
CA CYS A 63 8.46 -6.30 -3.34
C CYS A 63 9.97 -6.08 -3.28
N TYR A 64 10.71 -6.73 -4.17
CA TYR A 64 12.19 -6.70 -4.19
C TYR A 64 12.76 -5.56 -5.04
N TRP A 65 11.94 -4.86 -5.82
CA TRP A 65 12.35 -3.64 -6.50
C TRP A 65 12.60 -2.53 -5.47
N ARG A 66 13.77 -1.95 -5.47
CA ARG A 66 14.19 -0.98 -4.44
C ARG A 66 13.99 0.46 -4.90
N ASP A 67 13.03 1.13 -4.28
CA ASP A 67 12.74 2.55 -4.36
C ASP A 67 12.05 3.00 -3.05
N ASP A 68 11.53 4.23 -3.02
CA ASP A 68 10.88 4.78 -1.83
C ASP A 68 9.57 4.06 -1.46
N LEU A 69 8.96 3.35 -2.41
CA LEU A 69 7.74 2.57 -2.15
C LEU A 69 8.03 1.23 -1.48
N SER A 70 9.18 0.63 -1.70
CA SER A 70 9.51 -0.69 -1.16
C SER A 70 9.39 -0.78 0.36
N PRO A 71 9.94 0.16 1.16
CA PRO A 71 9.79 0.13 2.61
C PRO A 71 8.34 0.33 3.05
N ILE A 72 7.54 1.08 2.29
CA ILE A 72 6.12 1.28 2.59
C ILE A 72 5.36 -0.03 2.41
N ILE A 73 5.61 -0.76 1.32
CA ILE A 73 5.00 -2.07 1.09
C ILE A 73 5.37 -3.05 2.22
N GLU A 74 6.63 -3.06 2.66
CA GLU A 74 7.05 -3.90 3.77
C GLU A 74 6.28 -3.57 5.06
N ARG A 75 6.10 -2.28 5.37
CA ARG A 75 5.30 -1.85 6.53
C ARG A 75 3.82 -2.20 6.40
N ILE A 76 3.26 -2.11 5.19
CA ILE A 76 1.87 -2.52 4.94
C ILE A 76 1.69 -4.01 5.24
N LEU A 77 2.62 -4.85 4.80
CA LEU A 77 2.55 -6.29 5.02
C LEU A 77 2.67 -6.67 6.51
N GLU A 78 3.29 -5.84 7.32
CA GLU A 78 3.40 -6.01 8.78
C GLU A 78 2.25 -5.36 9.55
N ALA A 79 1.43 -4.53 8.91
CA ALA A 79 0.33 -3.83 9.57
C ALA A 79 -0.91 -4.73 9.72
N ASP A 80 -1.76 -4.38 10.69
CA ASP A 80 -3.04 -5.07 10.92
C ASP A 80 -4.14 -4.50 10.03
N THR A 81 -4.05 -3.21 9.69
CA THR A 81 -5.09 -2.51 8.93
C THR A 81 -4.46 -1.56 7.91
N LEU A 82 -5.03 -1.53 6.72
CA LEU A 82 -4.66 -0.61 5.66
C LEU A 82 -5.90 0.17 5.21
N LEU A 83 -5.82 1.50 5.27
CA LEU A 83 -6.82 2.41 4.72
C LEU A 83 -6.19 3.19 3.57
N VAL A 84 -6.78 3.10 2.39
CA VAL A 84 -6.28 3.82 1.22
C VAL A 84 -7.43 4.64 0.63
N GLY A 85 -7.19 5.93 0.44
CA GLY A 85 -8.14 6.81 -0.23
C GLY A 85 -7.58 7.36 -1.53
N SER A 86 -8.43 7.49 -2.54
CA SER A 86 -8.08 8.05 -3.84
C SER A 86 -9.26 8.81 -4.42
N PRO A 87 -9.03 9.96 -5.07
CA PRO A 87 -10.05 10.54 -5.95
C PRO A 87 -10.22 9.66 -7.19
N ILE A 88 -11.30 9.92 -7.93
CA ILE A 88 -11.59 9.21 -9.17
C ILE A 88 -11.13 10.08 -10.35
N TYR A 89 -10.17 9.56 -11.11
CA TYR A 89 -9.65 10.18 -12.33
C TYR A 89 -9.99 9.30 -13.54
N PHE A 90 -10.78 9.83 -14.46
CA PHE A 90 -11.25 9.08 -15.63
C PHE A 90 -11.91 7.73 -15.26
N GLY A 91 -12.76 7.74 -14.22
CA GLY A 91 -13.47 6.56 -13.77
C GLY A 91 -12.64 5.54 -13.00
N LYS A 92 -11.40 5.88 -12.62
CA LYS A 92 -10.45 4.98 -11.94
C LYS A 92 -9.71 5.70 -10.81
N PRO A 93 -9.11 4.97 -9.89
CA PRO A 93 -8.19 5.58 -8.93
C PRO A 93 -7.00 6.23 -9.61
N THR A 94 -6.26 7.06 -8.87
CA THR A 94 -5.08 7.74 -9.39
C THR A 94 -3.98 6.77 -9.83
N SER A 95 -3.05 7.24 -10.67
CA SER A 95 -1.90 6.45 -11.12
C SER A 95 -1.03 5.96 -9.95
N HIS A 96 -0.86 6.78 -8.92
CA HIS A 96 -0.08 6.41 -7.73
C HIS A 96 -0.76 5.31 -6.92
N PHE A 97 -2.08 5.37 -6.79
CA PHE A 97 -2.85 4.26 -6.21
C PHE A 97 -2.63 2.97 -7.01
N ARG A 98 -2.72 3.07 -8.32
CA ARG A 98 -2.54 1.91 -9.20
C ARG A 98 -1.14 1.31 -9.07
N ALA A 99 -0.11 2.13 -9.04
CA ALA A 99 1.27 1.67 -8.87
C ALA A 99 1.46 0.94 -7.53
N LEU A 100 0.89 1.48 -6.45
CA LEU A 100 0.90 0.80 -5.15
C LEU A 100 0.22 -0.57 -5.23
N MET A 101 -0.99 -0.63 -5.81
CA MET A 101 -1.75 -1.87 -5.91
C MET A 101 -1.05 -2.92 -6.78
N GLU A 102 -0.48 -2.53 -7.90
CA GLU A 102 0.28 -3.44 -8.75
C GLU A 102 1.41 -4.12 -7.98
N ARG A 103 2.18 -3.35 -7.23
CA ARG A 103 3.34 -3.88 -6.50
C ARG A 103 2.94 -4.64 -5.24
N LEU A 104 1.96 -4.14 -4.50
CA LEU A 104 1.49 -4.78 -3.27
C LEU A 104 0.81 -6.13 -3.58
N ILE A 105 -0.15 -6.13 -4.49
CA ILE A 105 -0.92 -7.33 -4.80
C ILE A 105 -0.05 -8.35 -5.51
N PHE A 106 0.80 -7.93 -6.46
CA PHE A 106 1.63 -8.86 -7.20
C PHE A 106 2.65 -9.58 -6.31
N CYS A 107 3.24 -8.92 -5.33
CA CYS A 107 4.20 -9.59 -4.45
C CYS A 107 3.53 -10.60 -3.49
N ILE A 108 2.23 -10.45 -3.22
CA ILE A 108 1.45 -11.38 -2.39
C ILE A 108 0.93 -12.57 -3.20
N LEU A 109 0.69 -12.38 -4.49
CA LEU A 109 0.09 -13.40 -5.35
C LEU A 109 1.05 -14.57 -5.59
N SER A 110 0.56 -15.81 -5.37
CA SER A 110 1.30 -17.02 -5.71
C SER A 110 1.07 -17.40 -7.17
N TYR A 111 2.14 -17.81 -7.85
CA TYR A 111 2.03 -18.37 -9.22
C TYR A 111 1.70 -19.86 -9.24
N ASP A 112 2.05 -20.59 -8.19
CA ASP A 112 1.92 -22.06 -8.19
C ASP A 112 0.45 -22.49 -8.11
N ASP A 113 -0.37 -21.78 -7.33
CA ASP A 113 -1.77 -22.14 -7.08
C ASP A 113 -2.73 -20.96 -7.26
N TYR A 114 -2.24 -19.82 -7.78
CA TYR A 114 -2.98 -18.56 -7.89
C TYR A 114 -3.58 -18.07 -6.57
N GLY A 115 -3.12 -18.64 -5.47
CA GLY A 115 -3.48 -18.18 -4.14
C GLY A 115 -2.60 -17.05 -3.65
N SER A 116 -2.57 -16.84 -2.36
CA SER A 116 -1.79 -15.78 -1.74
C SER A 116 -0.71 -16.33 -0.82
N TYR A 117 0.50 -15.80 -0.92
CA TYR A 117 1.55 -16.05 0.05
C TYR A 117 1.24 -15.44 1.41
N TYR A 118 0.35 -14.44 1.43
CA TYR A 118 0.00 -13.71 2.64
C TYR A 118 -1.13 -14.42 3.35
N LYS A 119 -0.83 -15.00 4.52
CA LYS A 119 -1.81 -15.74 5.31
C LYS A 119 -2.15 -14.98 6.57
N GLY A 120 -3.45 -14.87 6.84
CA GLY A 120 -3.94 -14.53 8.16
C GLY A 120 -4.26 -13.08 8.47
N LYS A 121 -4.39 -12.22 7.48
CA LYS A 121 -4.88 -10.85 7.74
C LYS A 121 -5.86 -10.34 6.71
#